data_ebe2a37d1af9d4a6409a5d72882185c9
#
_entry.id   ebe2a37d1af9d4a6409a5d72882185c9
#
_cell.length_a   1.000
_cell.length_b   1.000
_cell.length_c   1.000
_cell.angle_alpha   90.00
_cell.angle_beta   90.00
_cell.angle_gamma   90.00
#
_symmetry.space_group_name_H-M   'P 1'
#
loop_
_entity.id
_entity.type
_entity.pdbx_description
1 polymer ?
#
loop_
_entity_poly.entity_id
_entity_poly.type
_entity_poly.pdbx_seq_one_letter_code
_entity_poly.pdbx_strand_id
1 'polypeptide(L)'
;HRTVLSAIRKRSVAGKIEITVDGLVGDDQGDKTNHGGIDQAVYLYSSEDYFWWSGQLNYVLPPASFGENLTLSSFGKNPVRVGDRFRIGEVLLEATGPRIPCSKLATTMGDPEFVVRFEKAARPGVYTRVLKPGFLQKGEIVEQIFGSMDAPTVPEVMRLYGAKKPAPEELRQALRAPLAVRTRTRLEHKLAIINQGTD
;
A
#
# COMPACT_ATOMS: atom_id res chain seq x y z
N HIS A 1 29.46 9.75 2.06
CA HIS A 1 28.27 8.99 2.52
C HIS A 1 27.15 9.98 2.81
N ARG A 2 26.11 10.02 1.98
CA ARG A 2 24.88 10.76 2.30
C ARG A 2 24.06 9.90 3.27
N THR A 3 23.83 10.37 4.48
CA THR A 3 22.88 9.76 5.42
C THR A 3 21.48 9.99 4.86
N VAL A 4 20.82 8.91 4.41
CA VAL A 4 19.42 8.98 3.97
C VAL A 4 18.54 8.66 5.17
N LEU A 5 17.80 9.66 5.64
CA LEU A 5 16.76 9.46 6.65
C LEU A 5 15.67 8.54 6.07
N SER A 6 15.32 7.48 6.79
CA SER A 6 14.31 6.51 6.38
C SER A 6 13.26 6.35 7.48
N ALA A 7 12.00 6.59 7.14
CA ALA A 7 10.84 6.39 8.02
C ALA A 7 10.25 4.97 7.94
N ILE A 8 10.97 4.00 7.36
CA ILE A 8 10.49 2.63 7.24
C ILE A 8 10.50 1.88 8.58
N ARG A 9 11.35 2.30 9.53
CA ARG A 9 11.43 1.68 10.86
C ARG A 9 10.41 2.34 11.79
N LYS A 10 9.27 1.69 11.98
CA LYS A 10 8.21 2.15 12.87
C LYS A 10 8.24 1.36 14.19
N ARG A 11 7.63 1.93 15.23
CA ARG A 11 7.48 1.29 16.54
C ARG A 11 6.01 1.17 16.89
N SER A 12 5.64 0.06 17.53
CA SER A 12 4.30 -0.11 18.06
C SER A 12 4.01 0.93 19.13
N VAL A 13 2.85 1.59 19.05
CA VAL A 13 2.40 2.58 20.02
C VAL A 13 1.32 1.96 20.90
N ALA A 14 1.40 2.18 22.21
CA ALA A 14 0.34 1.82 23.16
C ALA A 14 -0.66 2.97 23.28
N GLY A 15 -1.97 2.64 23.38
CA GLY A 15 -3.03 3.63 23.56
C GLY A 15 -3.65 4.13 22.27
N LYS A 16 -4.41 5.22 22.38
CA LYS A 16 -5.07 5.87 21.24
C LYS A 16 -4.06 6.66 20.43
N ILE A 17 -4.17 6.57 19.11
CA ILE A 17 -3.39 7.36 18.16
C ILE A 17 -4.35 8.18 17.29
N GLU A 18 -4.01 9.43 17.06
CA GLU A 18 -4.76 10.31 16.18
C GLU A 18 -4.40 10.06 14.72
N ILE A 19 -5.43 9.94 13.88
CA ILE A 19 -5.33 9.84 12.43
C ILE A 19 -5.90 11.12 11.84
N THR A 20 -5.05 11.84 11.12
CA THR A 20 -5.42 13.04 10.35
C THR A 20 -5.48 12.71 8.85
N VAL A 21 -5.85 13.68 8.02
CA VAL A 21 -5.81 13.53 6.55
C VAL A 21 -4.40 13.25 6.00
N ASP A 22 -3.37 13.64 6.76
CA ASP A 22 -1.97 13.42 6.41
C ASP A 22 -1.40 12.08 6.93
N GLY A 23 -2.17 11.34 7.74
CA GLY A 23 -1.78 10.07 8.35
C GLY A 23 -1.74 10.11 9.87
N LEU A 24 -0.92 9.23 10.47
CA LEU A 24 -0.79 9.11 11.92
C LEU A 24 -0.02 10.28 12.50
N VAL A 25 -0.55 10.89 13.56
CA VAL A 25 0.18 11.93 14.30
C VAL A 25 1.42 11.30 14.95
N GLY A 26 2.58 11.92 14.73
CA GLY A 26 3.87 11.41 15.22
C GLY A 26 4.55 10.38 14.31
N ASP A 27 3.95 10.04 13.17
CA ASP A 27 4.61 9.24 12.13
C ASP A 27 5.31 10.18 11.13
N ASP A 28 6.65 10.12 11.09
CA ASP A 28 7.42 10.88 10.10
C ASP A 28 7.37 10.17 8.74
N GLN A 29 6.72 10.80 7.78
CA GLN A 29 6.84 10.41 6.37
C GLN A 29 8.16 10.99 5.83
N GLY A 30 9.25 10.25 5.98
CA GLY A 30 10.62 10.73 5.73
C GLY A 30 10.97 11.17 4.31
N ASP A 31 10.06 11.06 3.35
CA ASP A 31 10.25 11.51 1.97
C ASP A 31 8.89 11.78 1.32
N LYS A 32 8.34 12.96 1.61
CA LYS A 32 7.03 13.38 1.10
C LYS A 32 6.99 13.54 -0.43
N THR A 33 8.15 13.65 -1.08
CA THR A 33 8.24 13.80 -2.54
C THR A 33 8.10 12.45 -3.26
N ASN A 34 8.65 11.38 -2.69
CA ASN A 34 8.68 10.05 -3.31
C ASN A 34 7.85 9.00 -2.57
N HIS A 35 7.56 9.20 -1.28
CA HIS A 35 6.82 8.28 -0.44
C HIS A 35 5.92 9.09 0.50
N GLY A 36 4.60 9.01 0.30
CA GLY A 36 3.63 9.69 1.14
C GLY A 36 2.66 10.56 0.34
N GLY A 37 2.12 11.59 1.00
CA GLY A 37 1.02 12.41 0.51
C GLY A 37 -0.33 11.84 0.93
N ILE A 38 -1.38 12.65 0.77
CA ILE A 38 -2.74 12.35 1.24
C ILE A 38 -3.30 11.02 0.72
N ASP A 39 -2.88 10.60 -0.46
CA ASP A 39 -3.32 9.33 -1.08
C ASP A 39 -2.58 8.09 -0.53
N GLN A 40 -1.55 8.29 0.28
CA GLN A 40 -0.76 7.25 0.91
C GLN A 40 -0.56 7.55 2.40
N ALA A 41 -1.58 8.16 3.00
CA ALA A 41 -1.55 8.65 4.38
C ALA A 41 -1.42 7.51 5.40
N VAL A 42 -2.06 6.37 5.13
CA VAL A 42 -2.00 5.19 6.01
C VAL A 42 -1.71 3.94 5.18
N TYR A 43 -0.69 3.19 5.59
CA TYR A 43 -0.35 1.91 5.00
C TYR A 43 -0.81 0.76 5.88
N LEU A 44 -1.64 -0.10 5.32
CA LEU A 44 -2.18 -1.29 5.97
C LEU A 44 -1.40 -2.53 5.51
N TYR A 45 -1.11 -3.42 6.45
CA TYR A 45 -0.59 -4.76 6.18
C TYR A 45 -1.35 -5.80 7.00
N SER A 46 -1.20 -7.11 6.73
CA SER A 46 -1.91 -8.12 7.49
C SER A 46 -1.00 -9.08 8.25
N SER A 47 -1.47 -9.58 9.39
CA SER A 47 -0.79 -10.64 10.15
C SER A 47 -0.75 -11.95 9.36
N GLU A 48 -1.75 -12.22 8.51
CA GLU A 48 -1.74 -13.37 7.60
C GLU A 48 -0.59 -13.28 6.60
N ASP A 49 -0.33 -12.09 6.03
CA ASP A 49 0.80 -11.88 5.13
C ASP A 49 2.14 -11.97 5.86
N TYR A 50 2.22 -11.51 7.11
CA TYR A 50 3.38 -11.72 7.96
C TYR A 50 3.67 -13.20 8.20
N PHE A 51 2.63 -13.98 8.50
CA PHE A 51 2.76 -15.43 8.68
C PHE A 51 3.25 -16.11 7.39
N TRP A 52 2.66 -15.76 6.26
CA TRP A 52 3.08 -16.26 4.94
C TRP A 52 4.55 -15.92 4.66
N TRP A 53 4.98 -14.67 4.88
CA TRP A 53 6.36 -14.26 4.68
C TRP A 53 7.32 -14.99 5.62
N SER A 54 6.95 -15.19 6.87
CA SER A 54 7.77 -15.93 7.82
C SER A 54 8.05 -17.35 7.36
N GLY A 55 7.06 -18.01 6.72
CA GLY A 55 7.24 -19.30 6.07
C GLY A 55 8.18 -19.26 4.87
N GLN A 56 8.11 -18.19 4.05
CA GLN A 56 8.99 -18.04 2.87
C GLN A 56 10.44 -17.70 3.24
N LEU A 57 10.65 -17.03 4.34
CA LEU A 57 11.95 -16.53 4.79
C LEU A 57 12.62 -17.46 5.80
N ASN A 58 11.88 -18.43 6.36
CA ASN A 58 12.31 -19.32 7.45
C ASN A 58 12.73 -18.56 8.74
N TYR A 59 12.16 -17.38 8.97
CA TYR A 59 12.29 -16.64 10.23
C TYR A 59 11.07 -15.73 10.44
N VAL A 60 10.82 -15.38 11.71
CA VAL A 60 9.71 -14.50 12.08
C VAL A 60 10.10 -13.05 11.83
N LEU A 61 9.34 -12.36 10.99
CA LEU A 61 9.52 -10.94 10.77
C LEU A 61 9.03 -10.12 11.97
N PRO A 62 9.81 -9.16 12.46
CA PRO A 62 9.32 -8.24 13.48
C PRO A 62 8.19 -7.35 12.95
N PRO A 63 7.31 -6.84 13.83
CA PRO A 63 6.28 -5.87 13.44
C PRO A 63 6.88 -4.66 12.72
N ALA A 64 6.13 -4.06 11.82
CA ALA A 64 6.52 -2.92 11.00
C ALA A 64 7.68 -3.17 10.01
N SER A 65 8.00 -4.44 9.72
CA SER A 65 9.05 -4.80 8.74
C SER A 65 8.77 -4.28 7.34
N PHE A 66 7.50 -4.13 6.97
CA PHE A 66 7.08 -3.55 5.69
C PHE A 66 6.85 -2.03 5.77
N GLY A 67 7.06 -1.42 6.93
CA GLY A 67 6.86 0.02 7.16
C GLY A 67 5.39 0.41 7.23
N GLU A 68 4.52 -0.53 7.52
CA GLU A 68 3.09 -0.28 7.69
C GLU A 68 2.77 0.58 8.91
N ASN A 69 1.64 1.27 8.84
CA ASN A 69 1.08 2.05 9.92
C ASN A 69 0.16 1.22 10.81
N LEU A 70 -0.67 0.38 10.18
CA LEU A 70 -1.61 -0.48 10.86
C LEU A 70 -1.44 -1.92 10.38
N THR A 71 -1.37 -2.86 11.33
CA THR A 71 -1.38 -4.29 11.05
C THR A 71 -2.75 -4.85 11.41
N LEU A 72 -3.51 -5.26 10.39
CA LEU A 72 -4.80 -5.93 10.53
C LEU A 72 -4.60 -7.43 10.80
N SER A 73 -5.58 -8.11 11.35
CA SER A 73 -5.54 -9.57 11.43
C SER A 73 -5.53 -10.20 10.03
N SER A 74 -6.41 -9.73 9.15
CA SER A 74 -6.61 -10.20 7.79
C SER A 74 -7.23 -9.11 6.93
N PHE A 75 -7.09 -9.21 5.60
CA PHE A 75 -7.90 -8.47 4.63
C PHE A 75 -9.17 -9.24 4.20
N GLY A 76 -9.43 -10.39 4.81
CA GLY A 76 -10.56 -11.23 4.46
C GLY A 76 -10.29 -12.14 3.25
N LYS A 77 -11.35 -12.82 2.77
CA LYS A 77 -11.25 -13.82 1.70
C LYS A 77 -11.12 -13.20 0.30
N ASN A 78 -11.68 -12.03 0.11
CA ASN A 78 -11.66 -11.34 -1.18
C ASN A 78 -10.46 -10.41 -1.27
N PRO A 79 -9.77 -10.33 -2.42
CA PRO A 79 -8.69 -9.38 -2.60
C PRO A 79 -9.23 -7.94 -2.52
N VAL A 80 -8.51 -7.08 -1.81
CA VAL A 80 -8.85 -5.66 -1.70
C VAL A 80 -8.77 -5.00 -3.07
N ARG A 81 -9.79 -4.21 -3.40
CA ARG A 81 -9.85 -3.39 -4.63
C ARG A 81 -9.60 -1.92 -4.31
N VAL A 82 -9.09 -1.21 -5.30
CA VAL A 82 -8.98 0.25 -5.20
C VAL A 82 -10.38 0.86 -5.07
N GLY A 83 -10.56 1.70 -4.04
CA GLY A 83 -11.87 2.25 -3.68
C GLY A 83 -12.62 1.48 -2.60
N ASP A 84 -12.14 0.28 -2.19
CA ASP A 84 -12.64 -0.34 -0.98
C ASP A 84 -12.33 0.53 0.23
N ARG A 85 -13.20 0.49 1.23
CA ARG A 85 -13.07 1.31 2.43
C ARG A 85 -12.93 0.44 3.67
N PHE A 86 -12.20 0.96 4.63
CA PHE A 86 -12.01 0.34 5.94
C PHE A 86 -12.49 1.31 7.01
N ARG A 87 -13.54 0.91 7.72
CA ARG A 87 -14.01 1.63 8.91
C ARG A 87 -13.39 1.00 10.14
N ILE A 88 -12.72 1.81 10.94
CA ILE A 88 -12.07 1.40 12.18
C ILE A 88 -12.48 2.41 13.24
N GLY A 89 -13.38 2.05 14.14
CA GLY A 89 -13.99 3.02 15.04
C GLY A 89 -14.65 4.17 14.26
N GLU A 90 -14.22 5.41 14.51
CA GLU A 90 -14.71 6.60 13.81
C GLU A 90 -13.94 6.94 12.52
N VAL A 91 -12.76 6.35 12.33
CA VAL A 91 -11.89 6.59 11.16
C VAL A 91 -12.41 5.83 9.94
N LEU A 92 -12.40 6.51 8.79
CA LEU A 92 -12.72 5.91 7.50
C LEU A 92 -11.55 6.09 6.54
N LEU A 93 -11.01 4.98 6.08
CA LEU A 93 -9.92 4.91 5.11
C LEU A 93 -10.44 4.40 3.75
N GLU A 94 -9.83 4.84 2.64
CA GLU A 94 -10.14 4.35 1.29
C GLU A 94 -8.87 3.83 0.61
N ALA A 95 -8.91 2.60 0.09
CA ALA A 95 -7.82 1.98 -0.64
C ALA A 95 -7.50 2.74 -1.93
N THR A 96 -6.24 3.12 -2.11
CA THR A 96 -5.74 3.91 -3.24
C THR A 96 -4.74 3.16 -4.11
N GLY A 97 -4.17 2.07 -3.61
CA GLY A 97 -3.24 1.23 -4.36
C GLY A 97 -2.27 0.43 -3.50
N PRO A 98 -1.33 -0.25 -4.16
CA PRO A 98 -0.32 -1.08 -3.50
C PRO A 98 0.87 -0.26 -2.99
N ARG A 99 1.61 -0.84 -2.04
CA ARG A 99 2.99 -0.47 -1.85
C ARG A 99 3.81 -0.96 -3.06
N ILE A 100 4.49 -0.04 -3.71
CA ILE A 100 5.50 -0.38 -4.72
C ILE A 100 6.83 -0.61 -3.99
N PRO A 101 7.45 -1.79 -4.11
CA PRO A 101 8.70 -2.08 -3.43
C PRO A 101 9.84 -1.22 -3.99
N CYS A 102 10.80 -0.90 -3.13
CA CYS A 102 11.97 -0.11 -3.49
C CYS A 102 13.23 -0.65 -2.83
N SER A 103 14.39 -0.11 -3.19
CA SER A 103 15.68 -0.50 -2.61
C SER A 103 15.74 -0.35 -1.08
N LYS A 104 15.00 0.61 -0.50
CA LYS A 104 14.92 0.76 0.96
C LYS A 104 14.31 -0.47 1.62
N LEU A 105 13.29 -1.09 0.99
CA LEU A 105 12.70 -2.34 1.49
C LEU A 105 13.71 -3.49 1.41
N ALA A 106 14.41 -3.64 0.27
CA ALA A 106 15.46 -4.65 0.11
C ALA A 106 16.55 -4.51 1.18
N THR A 107 17.01 -3.27 1.44
CA THR A 107 17.99 -2.98 2.50
C THR A 107 17.45 -3.35 3.89
N THR A 108 16.19 -3.05 4.18
CA THR A 108 15.57 -3.38 5.47
C THR A 108 15.47 -4.89 5.70
N MET A 109 15.19 -5.64 4.63
CA MET A 109 15.09 -7.10 4.66
C MET A 109 16.45 -7.80 4.55
N GLY A 110 17.54 -7.06 4.31
CA GLY A 110 18.88 -7.63 4.12
C GLY A 110 19.00 -8.52 2.88
N ASP A 111 18.10 -8.38 1.91
CA ASP A 111 18.02 -9.21 0.72
C ASP A 111 17.92 -8.30 -0.53
N PRO A 112 18.97 -8.21 -1.37
CA PRO A 112 18.95 -7.40 -2.58
C PRO A 112 17.85 -7.80 -3.59
N GLU A 113 17.46 -9.08 -3.60
CA GLU A 113 16.40 -9.60 -4.47
C GLU A 113 14.99 -9.44 -3.90
N PHE A 114 14.86 -8.89 -2.68
CA PHE A 114 13.57 -8.80 -2.01
C PHE A 114 12.52 -8.02 -2.81
N VAL A 115 12.92 -7.03 -3.60
CA VAL A 115 12.01 -6.31 -4.50
C VAL A 115 11.30 -7.27 -5.46
N VAL A 116 12.07 -8.14 -6.12
CA VAL A 116 11.52 -9.13 -7.07
C VAL A 116 10.67 -10.18 -6.34
N ARG A 117 11.11 -10.62 -5.17
CA ARG A 117 10.35 -11.58 -4.35
C ARG A 117 9.03 -10.98 -3.89
N PHE A 118 9.02 -9.70 -3.48
CA PHE A 118 7.84 -8.98 -3.05
C PHE A 118 6.82 -8.80 -4.19
N GLU A 119 7.28 -8.44 -5.39
CA GLU A 119 6.43 -8.35 -6.57
C GLU A 119 5.81 -9.70 -6.94
N LYS A 120 6.61 -10.77 -6.94
CA LYS A 120 6.13 -12.14 -7.23
C LYS A 120 5.13 -12.66 -6.20
N ALA A 121 5.30 -12.29 -4.94
CA ALA A 121 4.40 -12.69 -3.86
C ALA A 121 3.00 -12.10 -4.01
N ALA A 122 2.85 -11.00 -4.74
CA ALA A 122 1.58 -10.29 -4.94
C ALA A 122 0.84 -9.95 -3.61
N ARG A 123 1.63 -9.65 -2.53
CA ARG A 123 1.15 -9.29 -1.18
C ARG A 123 1.63 -7.89 -0.81
N PRO A 124 1.20 -6.84 -1.55
CA PRO A 124 1.78 -5.51 -1.39
C PRO A 124 1.26 -4.73 -0.19
N GLY A 125 0.29 -5.27 0.58
CA GLY A 125 -0.48 -4.45 1.49
C GLY A 125 -1.29 -3.38 0.77
N VAL A 126 -1.86 -2.43 1.51
CA VAL A 126 -2.80 -1.46 0.96
C VAL A 126 -2.45 -0.06 1.44
N TYR A 127 -2.11 0.84 0.53
CA TYR A 127 -2.11 2.27 0.82
C TYR A 127 -3.53 2.81 0.81
N THR A 128 -3.80 3.73 1.73
CA THR A 128 -5.11 4.36 1.88
C THR A 128 -4.98 5.87 2.05
N ARG A 129 -6.03 6.59 1.62
CA ARG A 129 -6.28 7.96 2.04
C ARG A 129 -7.28 7.98 3.19
N VAL A 130 -7.23 9.03 3.98
CA VAL A 130 -8.16 9.23 5.09
C VAL A 130 -9.37 10.01 4.59
N LEU A 131 -10.55 9.39 4.59
CA LEU A 131 -11.81 10.05 4.26
C LEU A 131 -12.44 10.71 5.49
N LYS A 132 -12.30 10.10 6.67
CA LYS A 132 -12.74 10.65 7.95
C LYS A 132 -11.63 10.45 8.98
N PRO A 133 -11.07 11.54 9.52
CA PRO A 133 -10.09 11.48 10.60
C PRO A 133 -10.72 11.08 11.93
N GLY A 134 -9.88 10.76 12.92
CA GLY A 134 -10.32 10.38 14.27
C GLY A 134 -9.24 9.67 15.04
N PHE A 135 -9.62 8.91 16.06
CA PHE A 135 -8.69 8.18 16.91
C PHE A 135 -8.85 6.68 16.71
N LEU A 136 -7.72 5.99 16.74
CA LEU A 136 -7.64 4.52 16.68
C LEU A 136 -6.90 3.98 17.90
N GLN A 137 -7.23 2.74 18.28
CA GLN A 137 -6.47 1.98 19.26
C GLN A 137 -6.39 0.52 18.85
N LYS A 138 -5.40 -0.18 19.40
CA LYS A 138 -5.24 -1.61 19.19
C LYS A 138 -6.47 -2.39 19.65
N GLY A 139 -6.91 -3.34 18.84
CA GLY A 139 -8.04 -4.24 19.15
C GLY A 139 -9.39 -3.76 18.62
N GLU A 140 -9.46 -2.62 17.94
CA GLU A 140 -10.68 -2.20 17.28
C GLU A 140 -11.04 -3.11 16.09
N ILE A 141 -12.35 -3.25 15.87
CA ILE A 141 -12.89 -4.02 14.75
C ILE A 141 -12.71 -3.21 13.47
N VAL A 142 -12.26 -3.90 12.43
CA VAL A 142 -12.15 -3.34 11.07
C VAL A 142 -13.31 -3.85 10.25
N GLU A 143 -14.18 -2.93 9.79
CA GLU A 143 -15.25 -3.21 8.85
C GLU A 143 -14.75 -2.87 7.43
N GLN A 144 -14.70 -3.87 6.53
CA GLN A 144 -14.44 -3.62 5.11
C GLN A 144 -15.75 -3.32 4.38
N ILE A 145 -15.80 -2.20 3.69
CA ILE A 145 -16.91 -1.76 2.85
C ILE A 145 -16.42 -1.87 1.41
N PHE A 146 -17.02 -2.79 0.67
CA PHE A 146 -16.63 -3.05 -0.72
C PHE A 146 -17.01 -1.90 -1.65
N GLY A 147 -16.08 -1.52 -2.50
CA GLY A 147 -16.27 -0.56 -3.58
C GLY A 147 -16.82 -1.21 -4.86
N SER A 148 -16.44 -0.67 -6.01
CA SER A 148 -16.84 -1.21 -7.31
C SER A 148 -16.14 -2.54 -7.59
N MET A 149 -16.92 -3.55 -8.00
CA MET A 149 -16.36 -4.85 -8.43
C MET A 149 -15.56 -4.77 -9.73
N ASP A 150 -15.76 -3.70 -10.53
CA ASP A 150 -15.01 -3.44 -11.74
C ASP A 150 -13.67 -2.75 -11.47
N ALA A 151 -13.44 -2.28 -10.25
CA ALA A 151 -12.16 -1.69 -9.87
C ALA A 151 -11.06 -2.76 -9.81
N PRO A 152 -9.82 -2.44 -10.17
CA PRO A 152 -8.70 -3.37 -10.08
C PRO A 152 -8.42 -3.74 -8.62
N THR A 153 -7.99 -4.95 -8.40
CA THR A 153 -7.43 -5.35 -7.10
C THR A 153 -6.08 -4.66 -6.87
N VAL A 154 -5.73 -4.49 -5.62
CA VAL A 154 -4.44 -3.88 -5.25
C VAL A 154 -3.24 -4.64 -5.84
N PRO A 155 -3.18 -5.99 -5.84
CA PRO A 155 -2.14 -6.73 -6.54
C PRO A 155 -2.12 -6.51 -8.07
N GLU A 156 -3.29 -6.40 -8.73
CA GLU A 156 -3.36 -6.09 -10.16
C GLU A 156 -2.75 -4.72 -10.48
N VAL A 157 -3.00 -3.71 -9.64
CA VAL A 157 -2.38 -2.39 -9.78
C VAL A 157 -0.85 -2.48 -9.67
N MET A 158 -0.32 -3.27 -8.73
CA MET A 158 1.12 -3.47 -8.61
C MET A 158 1.70 -4.12 -9.88
N ARG A 159 1.04 -5.15 -10.40
CA ARG A 159 1.42 -5.79 -11.67
C ARG A 159 1.43 -4.81 -12.83
N LEU A 160 0.37 -4.00 -13.00
CA LEU A 160 0.27 -2.98 -14.05
C LEU A 160 1.36 -1.91 -13.92
N TYR A 161 1.66 -1.50 -12.69
CA TYR A 161 2.72 -0.52 -12.41
C TYR A 161 4.09 -1.02 -12.86
N GLY A 162 4.43 -2.30 -12.61
CA GLY A 162 5.70 -2.93 -12.98
C GLY A 162 5.76 -3.42 -14.42
N ALA A 163 4.62 -3.71 -15.07
CA ALA A 163 4.58 -4.32 -16.41
C ALA A 163 5.26 -3.46 -17.47
N LYS A 164 6.10 -4.08 -18.31
CA LYS A 164 6.75 -3.41 -19.45
C LYS A 164 5.77 -3.09 -20.57
N LYS A 165 4.85 -4.01 -20.86
CA LYS A 165 3.85 -3.91 -21.93
C LYS A 165 2.48 -4.35 -21.39
N PRO A 166 1.79 -3.53 -20.56
CA PRO A 166 0.45 -3.86 -20.10
C PRO A 166 -0.57 -3.72 -21.24
N ALA A 167 -1.67 -4.46 -21.17
CA ALA A 167 -2.76 -4.30 -22.13
C ALA A 167 -3.44 -2.92 -21.95
N PRO A 168 -3.70 -2.18 -23.04
CA PRO A 168 -4.33 -0.86 -22.94
C PRO A 168 -5.66 -0.86 -22.22
N GLU A 169 -6.47 -1.91 -22.41
CA GLU A 169 -7.79 -2.04 -21.77
C GLU A 169 -7.67 -2.19 -20.25
N GLU A 170 -6.68 -2.97 -19.76
CA GLU A 170 -6.42 -3.09 -18.32
C GLU A 170 -6.03 -1.73 -17.72
N LEU A 171 -5.23 -0.92 -18.44
CA LEU A 171 -4.86 0.42 -18.02
C LEU A 171 -6.09 1.34 -17.96
N ARG A 172 -6.93 1.35 -19.01
CA ARG A 172 -8.15 2.15 -19.05
C ARG A 172 -9.11 1.79 -17.93
N GLN A 173 -9.29 0.50 -17.67
CA GLN A 173 -10.11 0.02 -16.55
C GLN A 173 -9.55 0.48 -15.22
N ALA A 174 -8.26 0.30 -14.98
CA ALA A 174 -7.61 0.70 -13.72
C ALA A 174 -7.71 2.22 -13.49
N LEU A 175 -7.59 3.02 -14.54
CA LEU A 175 -7.67 4.48 -14.47
C LEU A 175 -9.07 5.04 -14.12
N ARG A 176 -10.11 4.21 -14.14
CA ARG A 176 -11.45 4.60 -13.64
C ARG A 176 -11.54 4.57 -12.11
N ALA A 177 -10.66 3.82 -11.46
CA ALA A 177 -10.64 3.68 -10.00
C ALA A 177 -10.00 4.90 -9.31
N PRO A 178 -10.27 5.15 -8.03
CA PRO A 178 -9.70 6.26 -7.26
C PRO A 178 -8.24 6.02 -6.83
N LEU A 179 -7.38 5.74 -7.80
CA LEU A 179 -5.96 5.51 -7.60
C LEU A 179 -5.26 6.70 -6.93
N ALA A 180 -4.21 6.42 -6.16
CA ALA A 180 -3.25 7.44 -5.74
C ALA A 180 -2.69 8.18 -6.96
N VAL A 181 -2.54 9.52 -6.85
CA VAL A 181 -2.10 10.40 -7.97
C VAL A 181 -0.83 9.86 -8.64
N ARG A 182 0.18 9.48 -7.88
CA ARG A 182 1.43 8.95 -8.43
C ARG A 182 1.22 7.69 -9.27
N THR A 183 0.38 6.76 -8.80
CA THR A 183 0.08 5.53 -9.53
C THR A 183 -0.70 5.84 -10.79
N ARG A 184 -1.70 6.71 -10.71
CA ARG A 184 -2.48 7.21 -11.84
C ARG A 184 -1.58 7.78 -12.92
N THR A 185 -0.73 8.76 -12.59
CA THR A 185 0.20 9.40 -13.53
C THR A 185 1.11 8.38 -14.22
N ARG A 186 1.60 7.37 -13.49
CA ARG A 186 2.42 6.30 -14.07
C ARG A 186 1.64 5.46 -15.08
N LEU A 187 0.40 5.08 -14.79
CA LEU A 187 -0.44 4.29 -15.69
C LEU A 187 -0.89 5.10 -16.92
N GLU A 188 -1.22 6.38 -16.74
CA GLU A 188 -1.54 7.31 -17.84
C GLU A 188 -0.35 7.46 -18.81
N HIS A 189 0.86 7.64 -18.27
CA HIS A 189 2.07 7.71 -19.10
C HIS A 189 2.30 6.43 -19.90
N LYS A 190 2.09 5.24 -19.29
CA LYS A 190 2.20 3.96 -20.00
C LYS A 190 1.17 3.87 -21.14
N LEU A 191 -0.07 4.26 -20.88
CA LEU A 191 -1.14 4.24 -21.87
C LEU A 191 -0.83 5.20 -23.04
N ALA A 192 -0.29 6.39 -22.74
CA ALA A 192 0.11 7.36 -23.77
C ALA A 192 1.21 6.81 -24.69
N ILE A 193 2.26 6.16 -24.13
CA ILE A 193 3.34 5.55 -24.92
C ILE A 193 2.79 4.46 -25.84
N ILE A 194 1.87 3.61 -25.35
CA ILE A 194 1.29 2.53 -26.18
C ILE A 194 0.49 3.11 -27.34
N ASN A 195 -0.32 4.15 -27.07
CA ASN A 195 -1.12 4.78 -28.12
C ASN A 195 -0.28 5.48 -29.20
N GLN A 196 0.89 6.02 -28.84
CA GLN A 196 1.83 6.64 -29.80
C GLN A 196 2.62 5.63 -30.62
N GLY A 197 2.79 4.40 -30.14
CA GLY A 197 3.50 3.33 -30.86
C GLY A 197 2.61 2.48 -31.78
N THR A 198 1.33 2.82 -31.90
CA THR A 198 0.35 2.10 -32.74
C THR A 198 0.06 2.85 -34.06
N ASP A 199 0.69 4.00 -34.27
CA ASP A 199 0.73 4.73 -35.56
C ASP A 199 2.03 4.36 -36.31
#